data_9e505bb2232f9caa142223c072a5e724
#
_entry.id   9e505bb2232f9caa142223c072a5e724
#
_cell.length_a   1.000
_cell.length_b   1.000
_cell.length_c   1.000
_cell.angle_alpha   90.00
_cell.angle_beta   90.00
_cell.angle_gamma   90.00
#
_symmetry.space_group_name_H-M   'P 1'
#
loop_
_entity.id
_entity.type
_entity.pdbx_description
1 polymer ?
#
loop_
_entity_poly.entity_id
_entity_poly.type
_entity_poly.pdbx_seq_one_letter_code
_entity_poly.pdbx_strand_id
1 'polypeptide(L)'
;MRLAVQEVRLNLGHIELAAHLFGPEDGQPVIALHGWLDNANSFARLAPHLDGLRIVALDLAGHGHSDHRPAGAAYALADYVFDVLQVAEQLGWQRFALLGHSLGAIIAVLLASSLPERVTHLALIDGLVPLTGEPRSAAERMGAALQAQLTLSNKKKPVYRDQERAVQARMKGVLAVSREAAELLAQRGLMPVPGGYTWRSDSRLTLPSAIRFTEQQAMAFVHGIRCPTQLVIASDGMLAKKHELLSCLPFDVARLRGGHHLHLDDEEGARSVAHCINRFFAAS
;
A
#
# COMPACT_ATOMS: atom_id res chain seq x y z
N MET A 1 -18.67 19.66 -5.77
CA MET A 1 -18.51 19.00 -7.08
C MET A 1 -17.47 17.91 -6.89
N ARG A 2 -17.83 16.61 -6.89
CA ARG A 2 -16.82 15.54 -6.85
C ARG A 2 -16.05 15.63 -8.16
N LEU A 3 -14.76 15.94 -8.11
CA LEU A 3 -13.88 15.80 -9.27
C LEU A 3 -13.98 14.36 -9.74
N ALA A 4 -14.31 14.14 -11.01
CA ALA A 4 -14.33 12.82 -11.58
C ALA A 4 -12.92 12.24 -11.46
N VAL A 5 -12.78 11.12 -10.75
CA VAL A 5 -11.50 10.42 -10.62
C VAL A 5 -11.13 9.88 -12.00
N GLN A 6 -10.01 10.31 -12.54
CA GLN A 6 -9.49 9.82 -13.81
C GLN A 6 -8.74 8.51 -13.57
N GLU A 7 -9.15 7.44 -14.22
CA GLU A 7 -8.38 6.19 -14.27
C GLU A 7 -7.37 6.22 -15.40
N VAL A 8 -6.16 5.75 -15.16
CA VAL A 8 -5.11 5.57 -16.17
C VAL A 8 -4.55 4.16 -16.13
N ARG A 9 -4.01 3.72 -17.27
CA ARG A 9 -3.30 2.46 -17.43
C ARG A 9 -1.85 2.75 -17.77
N LEU A 10 -0.94 2.07 -17.09
CA LEU A 10 0.50 2.22 -17.19
C LEU A 10 1.08 0.88 -17.63
N ASN A 11 1.51 0.79 -18.90
CA ASN A 11 2.09 -0.43 -19.45
C ASN A 11 3.61 -0.42 -19.21
N LEU A 12 4.06 -1.23 -18.27
CA LEU A 12 5.47 -1.34 -17.90
C LEU A 12 6.25 -2.36 -18.77
N GLY A 13 5.64 -2.88 -19.82
CA GLY A 13 6.22 -3.89 -20.71
C GLY A 13 6.05 -5.32 -20.21
N HIS A 14 6.29 -5.58 -18.94
CA HIS A 14 6.13 -6.90 -18.32
C HIS A 14 4.81 -7.04 -17.55
N ILE A 15 4.15 -5.93 -17.22
CA ILE A 15 2.87 -5.87 -16.52
C ILE A 15 2.17 -4.54 -16.81
N GLU A 16 0.84 -4.53 -16.84
CA GLU A 16 0.05 -3.30 -16.88
C GLU A 16 -0.51 -2.99 -15.49
N LEU A 17 -0.27 -1.76 -15.00
CA LEU A 17 -0.82 -1.27 -13.76
C LEU A 17 -1.91 -0.24 -14.01
N ALA A 18 -2.93 -0.26 -13.16
CA ALA A 18 -3.98 0.74 -13.14
C ALA A 18 -3.71 1.76 -12.01
N ALA A 19 -4.18 2.99 -12.20
CA ALA A 19 -4.07 4.01 -11.18
C ALA A 19 -5.25 5.00 -11.25
N HIS A 20 -5.53 5.63 -10.12
CA HIS A 20 -6.35 6.82 -10.04
C HIS A 20 -5.48 8.08 -9.98
N LEU A 21 -5.87 9.10 -10.76
CA LEU A 21 -5.24 10.41 -10.71
C LEU A 21 -6.06 11.38 -9.86
N PHE A 22 -5.37 12.13 -8.99
CA PHE A 22 -5.95 13.21 -8.20
C PHE A 22 -5.07 14.46 -8.28
N GLY A 23 -5.70 15.60 -8.03
CA GLY A 23 -5.03 16.89 -7.97
C GLY A 23 -4.70 17.50 -9.33
N PRO A 24 -4.14 18.72 -9.35
CA PRO A 24 -3.84 19.48 -10.56
C PRO A 24 -2.65 18.85 -11.32
N GLU A 25 -2.60 19.08 -12.64
CA GLU A 25 -1.54 18.53 -13.50
C GLU A 25 -0.15 19.08 -13.18
N ASP A 26 -0.08 20.32 -12.74
CA ASP A 26 1.13 21.05 -12.32
C ASP A 26 1.48 20.85 -10.84
N GLY A 27 0.72 20.02 -10.11
CA GLY A 27 0.97 19.70 -8.71
C GLY A 27 2.28 18.94 -8.49
N GLN A 28 2.77 18.97 -7.26
CA GLN A 28 3.96 18.19 -6.86
C GLN A 28 3.73 16.70 -7.11
N PRO A 29 4.62 16.02 -7.86
CA PRO A 29 4.48 14.60 -8.18
C PRO A 29 4.49 13.70 -6.94
N VAL A 30 3.45 12.87 -6.78
CA VAL A 30 3.31 11.91 -5.68
C VAL A 30 2.82 10.56 -6.23
N ILE A 31 3.53 9.47 -5.92
CA ILE A 31 3.02 8.11 -6.13
C ILE A 31 2.46 7.60 -4.81
N ALA A 32 1.16 7.26 -4.80
CA ALA A 32 0.48 6.74 -3.62
C ALA A 32 0.30 5.21 -3.70
N LEU A 33 0.70 4.50 -2.64
CA LEU A 33 0.80 3.04 -2.56
C LEU A 33 -0.08 2.52 -1.42
N HIS A 34 -1.07 1.70 -1.73
CA HIS A 34 -2.05 1.15 -0.79
C HIS A 34 -1.52 -0.05 0.02
N GLY A 35 -2.28 -0.48 1.01
CA GLY A 35 -2.01 -1.64 1.85
C GLY A 35 -2.29 -2.99 1.19
N TRP A 36 -1.86 -4.07 1.86
CA TRP A 36 -2.09 -5.44 1.41
C TRP A 36 -3.59 -5.74 1.28
N LEU A 37 -4.00 -6.30 0.11
CA LEU A 37 -5.38 -6.61 -0.29
C LEU A 37 -6.33 -5.40 -0.41
N ASP A 38 -5.79 -4.17 -0.39
CA ASP A 38 -6.52 -2.96 -0.75
C ASP A 38 -6.42 -2.67 -2.26
N ASN A 39 -6.65 -1.46 -2.67
CA ASN A 39 -6.51 -0.95 -4.04
C ASN A 39 -6.45 0.59 -4.03
N ALA A 40 -6.39 1.24 -5.19
CA ALA A 40 -6.29 2.70 -5.31
C ALA A 40 -7.41 3.47 -4.59
N ASN A 41 -8.58 2.87 -4.38
CA ASN A 41 -9.65 3.47 -3.59
C ASN A 41 -9.30 3.64 -2.10
N SER A 42 -8.18 3.07 -1.63
CA SER A 42 -7.65 3.35 -0.29
C SER A 42 -7.39 4.85 -0.08
N PHE A 43 -7.13 5.59 -1.14
CA PHE A 43 -6.87 7.05 -1.08
C PHE A 43 -8.10 7.90 -1.46
N ALA A 44 -9.25 7.31 -1.74
CA ALA A 44 -10.42 8.02 -2.25
C ALA A 44 -10.96 9.09 -1.28
N ARG A 45 -10.81 8.90 0.04
CA ARG A 45 -11.18 9.91 1.04
C ARG A 45 -10.06 10.89 1.31
N LEU A 46 -8.82 10.42 1.36
CA LEU A 46 -7.66 11.24 1.71
C LEU A 46 -7.26 12.19 0.59
N ALA A 47 -7.12 11.69 -0.64
CA ALA A 47 -6.53 12.44 -1.75
C ALA A 47 -7.25 13.77 -2.07
N PRO A 48 -8.60 13.88 -1.98
CA PRO A 48 -9.29 15.16 -2.20
C PRO A 48 -8.95 16.27 -1.19
N HIS A 49 -8.31 15.94 -0.05
CA HIS A 49 -7.91 16.88 0.98
C HIS A 49 -6.40 17.20 0.96
N LEU A 50 -5.67 16.67 -0.01
CA LEU A 50 -4.24 16.93 -0.17
C LEU A 50 -4.04 18.07 -1.17
N ASP A 51 -3.42 19.15 -0.69
CA ASP A 51 -3.29 20.42 -1.43
C ASP A 51 -2.03 20.45 -2.30
N GLY A 52 -2.17 20.91 -3.54
CA GLY A 52 -1.04 21.16 -4.44
C GLY A 52 -0.28 19.90 -4.91
N LEU A 53 -0.81 18.70 -4.68
CA LEU A 53 -0.19 17.45 -5.04
C LEU A 53 -0.82 16.84 -6.30
N ARG A 54 0.01 16.38 -7.24
CA ARG A 54 -0.39 15.53 -8.37
C ARG A 54 -0.19 14.07 -7.95
N ILE A 55 -1.27 13.39 -7.58
CA ILE A 55 -1.22 12.05 -6.98
C ILE A 55 -1.58 10.99 -8.02
N VAL A 56 -0.69 10.02 -8.20
CA VAL A 56 -0.95 8.77 -8.91
C VAL A 56 -1.10 7.67 -7.87
N ALA A 57 -2.35 7.31 -7.55
CA ALA A 57 -2.67 6.23 -6.62
C ALA A 57 -2.74 4.91 -7.38
N LEU A 58 -1.70 4.08 -7.23
CA LEU A 58 -1.57 2.81 -7.94
C LEU A 58 -2.50 1.73 -7.35
N ASP A 59 -3.03 0.88 -8.22
CA ASP A 59 -3.27 -0.51 -7.83
C ASP A 59 -1.95 -1.25 -7.95
N LEU A 60 -1.41 -1.75 -6.86
CA LEU A 60 -0.21 -2.59 -6.89
C LEU A 60 -0.45 -3.87 -7.70
N ALA A 61 0.58 -4.43 -8.32
CA ALA A 61 0.47 -5.70 -9.05
C ALA A 61 -0.32 -6.74 -8.26
N GLY A 62 -1.26 -7.41 -8.91
CA GLY A 62 -2.13 -8.41 -8.28
C GLY A 62 -3.33 -7.85 -7.50
N HIS A 63 -3.53 -6.52 -7.50
CA HIS A 63 -4.61 -5.85 -6.78
C HIS A 63 -5.49 -5.00 -7.73
N GLY A 64 -6.71 -4.72 -7.32
CA GLY A 64 -7.62 -3.81 -8.01
C GLY A 64 -7.78 -4.13 -9.49
N HIS A 65 -7.51 -3.16 -10.35
CA HIS A 65 -7.59 -3.30 -11.81
C HIS A 65 -6.23 -3.57 -12.47
N SER A 66 -5.13 -3.64 -11.69
CA SER A 66 -3.82 -4.01 -12.21
C SER A 66 -3.73 -5.50 -12.56
N ASP A 67 -2.83 -5.82 -13.49
CA ASP A 67 -2.56 -7.20 -13.87
C ASP A 67 -2.02 -8.02 -12.69
N HIS A 68 -2.20 -9.32 -12.81
CA HIS A 68 -1.53 -10.29 -11.97
C HIS A 68 -0.16 -10.64 -12.59
N ARG A 69 0.82 -10.94 -11.74
CA ARG A 69 2.10 -11.46 -12.23
C ARG A 69 1.90 -12.79 -12.97
N PRO A 70 2.78 -13.14 -13.91
CA PRO A 70 2.70 -14.41 -14.63
C PRO A 70 2.58 -15.62 -13.69
N ALA A 71 1.98 -16.71 -14.19
CA ALA A 71 1.87 -17.93 -13.43
C ALA A 71 3.24 -18.40 -12.91
N GLY A 72 3.31 -18.83 -11.66
CA GLY A 72 4.55 -19.25 -11.00
C GLY A 72 5.38 -18.13 -10.38
N ALA A 73 5.19 -16.86 -10.77
CA ALA A 73 5.86 -15.74 -10.12
C ALA A 73 5.26 -15.44 -8.74
N ALA A 74 6.11 -15.09 -7.78
CA ALA A 74 5.69 -14.61 -6.46
C ALA A 74 5.47 -13.08 -6.49
N TYR A 75 4.98 -12.54 -5.37
CA TYR A 75 4.85 -11.10 -5.12
C TYR A 75 5.91 -10.69 -4.08
N ALA A 76 7.16 -10.51 -4.53
CA ALA A 76 8.24 -10.06 -3.66
C ALA A 76 8.24 -8.53 -3.51
N LEU A 77 8.73 -8.02 -2.36
CA LEU A 77 8.81 -6.59 -2.10
C LEU A 77 9.66 -5.86 -3.15
N ALA A 78 10.79 -6.47 -3.56
CA ALA A 78 11.68 -5.88 -4.57
C ALA A 78 11.00 -5.68 -5.93
N ASP A 79 10.09 -6.60 -6.31
CA ASP A 79 9.34 -6.46 -7.56
C ASP A 79 8.39 -5.27 -7.53
N TYR A 80 7.72 -5.02 -6.39
CA TYR A 80 6.89 -3.83 -6.21
C TYR A 80 7.70 -2.54 -6.26
N VAL A 81 8.89 -2.52 -5.64
CA VAL A 81 9.80 -1.37 -5.70
C VAL A 81 10.18 -1.06 -7.14
N PHE A 82 10.49 -2.10 -7.93
CA PHE A 82 10.82 -1.96 -9.35
C PHE A 82 9.63 -1.47 -10.18
N ASP A 83 8.43 -2.00 -9.96
CA ASP A 83 7.20 -1.54 -10.62
C ASP A 83 6.98 -0.03 -10.37
N VAL A 84 7.11 0.43 -9.12
CA VAL A 84 6.95 1.86 -8.76
C VAL A 84 7.98 2.74 -9.46
N LEU A 85 9.23 2.28 -9.53
CA LEU A 85 10.28 2.99 -10.25
C LEU A 85 9.95 3.09 -11.75
N GLN A 86 9.50 2.02 -12.38
CA GLN A 86 9.09 2.04 -13.78
C GLN A 86 7.87 2.92 -14.04
N VAL A 87 6.92 2.98 -13.10
CA VAL A 87 5.81 3.94 -13.17
C VAL A 87 6.35 5.37 -13.21
N ALA A 88 7.30 5.71 -12.35
CA ALA A 88 7.91 7.04 -12.35
C ALA A 88 8.62 7.37 -13.68
N GLU A 89 9.36 6.39 -14.26
CA GLU A 89 9.98 6.52 -15.57
C GLU A 89 8.95 6.79 -16.68
N GLN A 90 7.86 6.02 -16.68
CA GLN A 90 6.80 6.18 -17.70
C GLN A 90 6.07 7.53 -17.57
N LEU A 91 5.93 8.05 -16.36
CA LEU A 91 5.37 9.38 -16.10
C LEU A 91 6.36 10.52 -16.40
N GLY A 92 7.63 10.22 -16.69
CA GLY A 92 8.70 11.21 -16.87
C GLY A 92 9.12 11.87 -15.56
N TRP A 93 8.82 11.27 -14.41
CA TRP A 93 9.11 11.81 -13.09
C TRP A 93 10.50 11.40 -12.61
N GLN A 94 11.48 12.25 -12.84
CA GLN A 94 12.85 12.02 -12.37
C GLN A 94 12.95 12.06 -10.84
N ARG A 95 12.17 12.95 -10.22
CA ARG A 95 12.04 13.08 -8.78
C ARG A 95 10.58 13.19 -8.40
N PHE A 96 10.16 12.50 -7.34
CA PHE A 96 8.78 12.40 -6.90
C PHE A 96 8.71 12.15 -5.39
N ALA A 97 7.56 12.45 -4.81
CA ALA A 97 7.26 12.06 -3.43
C ALA A 97 6.55 10.70 -3.39
N LEU A 98 6.63 10.05 -2.26
CA LEU A 98 5.92 8.80 -1.98
C LEU A 98 4.93 9.00 -0.82
N LEU A 99 3.72 8.49 -1.01
CA LEU A 99 2.69 8.37 0.03
C LEU A 99 2.33 6.89 0.17
N GLY A 100 2.65 6.26 1.29
CA GLY A 100 2.43 4.83 1.48
C GLY A 100 1.56 4.52 2.68
N HIS A 101 0.63 3.58 2.52
CA HIS A 101 -0.11 2.98 3.63
C HIS A 101 0.29 1.52 3.81
N SER A 102 0.59 1.09 5.04
CA SER A 102 0.84 -0.32 5.38
C SER A 102 1.90 -0.96 4.47
N LEU A 103 1.55 -1.94 3.63
CA LEU A 103 2.44 -2.53 2.61
C LEU A 103 3.04 -1.45 1.69
N GLY A 104 2.23 -0.48 1.25
CA GLY A 104 2.69 0.63 0.41
C GLY A 104 3.71 1.51 1.13
N ALA A 105 3.61 1.68 2.45
CA ALA A 105 4.60 2.38 3.24
C ALA A 105 5.94 1.62 3.28
N ILE A 106 5.89 0.29 3.40
CA ILE A 106 7.09 -0.56 3.35
C ILE A 106 7.80 -0.43 1.99
N ILE A 107 7.04 -0.53 0.90
CA ILE A 107 7.57 -0.37 -0.47
C ILE A 107 8.21 1.02 -0.63
N ALA A 108 7.55 2.07 -0.13
CA ALA A 108 8.03 3.45 -0.19
C ALA A 108 9.34 3.64 0.59
N VAL A 109 9.47 3.05 1.79
CA VAL A 109 10.72 3.05 2.57
C VAL A 109 11.85 2.36 1.82
N LEU A 110 11.60 1.19 1.25
CA LEU A 110 12.60 0.45 0.48
C LEU A 110 13.10 1.29 -0.71
N LEU A 111 12.18 1.91 -1.47
CA LEU A 111 12.56 2.75 -2.61
C LEU A 111 13.33 4.00 -2.19
N ALA A 112 12.81 4.75 -1.20
CA ALA A 112 13.43 5.98 -0.72
C ALA A 112 14.83 5.77 -0.14
N SER A 113 15.05 4.62 0.50
CA SER A 113 16.35 4.25 1.03
C SER A 113 17.33 3.78 -0.05
N SER A 114 16.84 3.06 -1.06
CA SER A 114 17.70 2.47 -2.10
C SER A 114 18.08 3.46 -3.21
N LEU A 115 17.21 4.44 -3.48
CA LEU A 115 17.38 5.46 -4.53
C LEU A 115 17.03 6.85 -3.96
N PRO A 116 17.81 7.35 -2.98
CA PRO A 116 17.49 8.57 -2.24
C PRO A 116 17.44 9.82 -3.12
N GLU A 117 18.14 9.84 -4.26
CA GLU A 117 18.12 10.95 -5.23
C GLU A 117 16.79 11.06 -5.99
N ARG A 118 16.01 9.98 -6.04
CA ARG A 118 14.72 9.93 -6.73
C ARG A 118 13.56 10.42 -5.86
N VAL A 119 13.65 10.29 -4.54
CA VAL A 119 12.54 10.57 -3.63
C VAL A 119 12.71 11.92 -2.94
N THR A 120 11.77 12.83 -3.17
CA THR A 120 11.78 14.17 -2.59
C THR A 120 11.24 14.22 -1.18
N HIS A 121 10.14 13.49 -0.91
CA HIS A 121 9.44 13.44 0.38
C HIS A 121 8.85 12.06 0.58
N LEU A 122 8.74 11.65 1.83
CA LEU A 122 8.18 10.35 2.20
C LEU A 122 7.10 10.53 3.28
N ALA A 123 5.84 10.33 2.90
CA ALA A 123 4.72 10.32 3.82
C ALA A 123 4.22 8.89 4.04
N LEU A 124 4.22 8.43 5.29
CA LEU A 124 3.90 7.07 5.68
C LEU A 124 2.67 7.04 6.59
N ILE A 125 1.76 6.11 6.35
CA ILE A 125 0.55 5.90 7.14
C ILE A 125 0.56 4.48 7.69
N ASP A 126 0.67 4.35 9.00
CA ASP A 126 0.63 3.12 9.81
C ASP A 126 1.36 1.91 9.19
N GLY A 127 2.53 2.17 8.63
CA GLY A 127 3.44 1.18 8.05
C GLY A 127 4.85 1.73 7.96
N LEU A 128 5.86 0.88 8.13
CA LEU A 128 7.27 1.32 8.14
C LEU A 128 8.23 0.22 7.66
N VAL A 129 8.22 -0.92 8.32
CA VAL A 129 9.15 -2.02 8.04
C VAL A 129 8.39 -3.31 7.69
N PRO A 130 8.95 -4.17 6.84
CA PRO A 130 8.36 -5.46 6.53
C PRO A 130 8.34 -6.37 7.75
N LEU A 131 7.52 -7.43 7.67
CA LEU A 131 7.59 -8.53 8.63
C LEU A 131 8.99 -9.14 8.57
N THR A 132 9.68 -9.11 9.69
CA THR A 132 11.02 -9.67 9.82
C THR A 132 11.01 -11.17 10.10
N GLY A 133 12.15 -11.80 10.01
CA GLY A 133 12.31 -13.23 10.29
C GLY A 133 13.66 -13.52 10.93
N GLU A 134 13.62 -14.46 11.90
CA GLU A 134 14.84 -14.97 12.53
C GLU A 134 15.68 -15.73 11.50
N PRO A 135 17.01 -15.51 11.45
CA PRO A 135 17.90 -16.22 10.52
C PRO A 135 17.83 -17.73 10.62
N ARG A 136 17.76 -18.25 11.85
CA ARG A 136 17.70 -19.69 12.13
C ARG A 136 16.48 -20.41 11.57
N SER A 137 15.37 -19.69 11.35
CA SER A 137 14.13 -20.24 10.79
C SER A 137 14.00 -20.04 9.27
N ALA A 138 15.05 -19.61 8.59
CA ALA A 138 14.99 -19.26 7.17
C ALA A 138 14.63 -20.46 6.28
N ALA A 139 15.25 -21.62 6.52
CA ALA A 139 14.98 -22.86 5.75
C ALA A 139 13.55 -23.37 5.99
N GLU A 140 13.09 -23.40 7.24
CA GLU A 140 11.73 -23.80 7.59
C GLU A 140 10.68 -22.89 6.95
N ARG A 141 10.88 -21.57 7.03
CA ARG A 141 10.01 -20.56 6.43
C ARG A 141 9.92 -20.71 4.92
N MET A 142 11.05 -20.91 4.25
CA MET A 142 11.09 -21.17 2.80
C MET A 142 10.35 -22.46 2.45
N GLY A 143 10.58 -23.55 3.18
CA GLY A 143 9.89 -24.81 2.97
C GLY A 143 8.37 -24.66 3.12
N ALA A 144 7.91 -23.99 4.16
CA ALA A 144 6.48 -23.71 4.36
C ALA A 144 5.87 -22.87 3.22
N ALA A 145 6.59 -21.85 2.73
CA ALA A 145 6.13 -21.02 1.61
C ALA A 145 6.02 -21.83 0.31
N LEU A 146 7.00 -22.66 0.00
CA LEU A 146 6.98 -23.53 -1.19
C LEU A 146 5.84 -24.56 -1.12
N GLN A 147 5.61 -25.18 0.02
CA GLN A 147 4.48 -26.11 0.21
C GLN A 147 3.14 -25.38 0.06
N ALA A 148 3.00 -24.19 0.63
CA ALA A 148 1.80 -23.38 0.47
C ALA A 148 1.55 -23.02 -1.00
N GLN A 149 2.59 -22.71 -1.78
CA GLN A 149 2.50 -22.42 -3.20
C GLN A 149 2.05 -23.64 -4.01
N LEU A 150 2.58 -24.83 -3.74
CA LEU A 150 2.16 -26.08 -4.39
C LEU A 150 0.67 -26.39 -4.15
N THR A 151 0.16 -26.07 -2.97
CA THR A 151 -1.23 -26.36 -2.60
C THR A 151 -2.22 -25.26 -3.01
N LEU A 152 -1.73 -24.08 -3.40
CA LEU A 152 -2.59 -22.93 -3.71
C LEU A 152 -3.52 -23.18 -4.89
N SER A 153 -3.06 -23.91 -5.92
CA SER A 153 -3.86 -24.23 -7.11
C SER A 153 -5.15 -25.00 -6.78
N ASN A 154 -5.16 -25.71 -5.65
CA ASN A 154 -6.31 -26.46 -5.15
C ASN A 154 -7.29 -25.60 -4.36
N LYS A 155 -6.94 -24.36 -4.00
CA LYS A 155 -7.79 -23.44 -3.24
C LYS A 155 -8.60 -22.58 -4.18
N LYS A 156 -9.93 -22.74 -4.14
CA LYS A 156 -10.85 -21.84 -4.84
C LYS A 156 -10.98 -20.52 -4.08
N LYS A 157 -11.00 -19.41 -4.83
CA LYS A 157 -11.34 -18.10 -4.24
C LYS A 157 -12.76 -18.10 -3.72
N PRO A 158 -13.04 -17.43 -2.61
CA PRO A 158 -14.41 -17.24 -2.13
C PRO A 158 -15.29 -16.57 -3.19
N VAL A 159 -16.50 -17.12 -3.39
CA VAL A 159 -17.54 -16.47 -4.20
C VAL A 159 -18.64 -16.03 -3.26
N TYR A 160 -18.95 -14.76 -3.28
CA TYR A 160 -20.00 -14.13 -2.48
C TYR A 160 -21.25 -13.96 -3.33
N ARG A 161 -22.41 -14.38 -2.84
CA ARG A 161 -23.66 -14.32 -3.58
C ARG A 161 -24.01 -12.89 -4.05
N ASP A 162 -23.64 -11.90 -3.25
CA ASP A 162 -23.87 -10.49 -3.50
C ASP A 162 -22.71 -9.64 -2.97
N GLN A 163 -22.66 -8.37 -3.37
CA GLN A 163 -21.61 -7.44 -2.94
C GLN A 163 -21.66 -7.18 -1.44
N GLU A 164 -22.82 -7.14 -0.84
CA GLU A 164 -23.00 -6.93 0.61
C GLU A 164 -22.26 -7.98 1.43
N ARG A 165 -22.34 -9.25 1.04
CA ARG A 165 -21.60 -10.33 1.71
C ARG A 165 -20.09 -10.20 1.55
N ALA A 166 -19.62 -9.72 0.41
CA ALA A 166 -18.20 -9.44 0.20
C ALA A 166 -17.71 -8.27 1.07
N VAL A 167 -18.50 -7.21 1.18
CA VAL A 167 -18.27 -6.06 2.07
C VAL A 167 -18.18 -6.53 3.52
N GLN A 168 -19.16 -7.30 3.99
CA GLN A 168 -19.16 -7.84 5.35
C GLN A 168 -17.94 -8.73 5.65
N ALA A 169 -17.50 -9.52 4.67
CA ALA A 169 -16.30 -10.34 4.81
C ALA A 169 -15.05 -9.47 4.93
N ARG A 170 -14.96 -8.35 4.15
CA ARG A 170 -13.82 -7.43 4.23
C ARG A 170 -13.76 -6.71 5.57
N MET A 171 -14.89 -6.28 6.12
CA MET A 171 -14.99 -5.66 7.45
C MET A 171 -14.43 -6.55 8.56
N LYS A 172 -14.60 -7.89 8.44
CA LYS A 172 -14.18 -8.89 9.42
C LYS A 172 -12.82 -9.53 9.10
N GLY A 173 -12.13 -9.04 8.09
CA GLY A 173 -10.83 -9.56 7.67
C GLY A 173 -9.73 -9.33 8.70
N VAL A 174 -8.52 -9.85 8.42
CA VAL A 174 -7.34 -9.74 9.30
C VAL A 174 -7.02 -8.27 9.65
N LEU A 175 -7.17 -7.39 8.68
CA LEU A 175 -7.06 -5.93 8.85
C LEU A 175 -8.47 -5.35 8.67
N ALA A 176 -9.22 -5.32 9.76
CA ALA A 176 -10.58 -4.81 9.78
C ALA A 176 -10.66 -3.35 9.30
N VAL A 177 -11.75 -3.02 8.63
CA VAL A 177 -12.06 -1.66 8.15
C VAL A 177 -13.50 -1.32 8.48
N SER A 178 -13.83 -0.03 8.46
CA SER A 178 -15.23 0.41 8.57
C SER A 178 -16.08 -0.13 7.41
N ARG A 179 -17.39 -0.07 7.54
CA ARG A 179 -18.32 -0.45 6.48
C ARG A 179 -18.09 0.40 5.22
N GLU A 180 -18.02 1.70 5.41
CA GLU A 180 -17.83 2.66 4.33
C GLU A 180 -16.50 2.47 3.60
N ALA A 181 -15.43 2.16 4.34
CA ALA A 181 -14.14 1.82 3.76
C ALA A 181 -14.20 0.51 2.96
N ALA A 182 -14.88 -0.52 3.51
CA ALA A 182 -15.08 -1.79 2.80
C ALA A 182 -15.87 -1.62 1.51
N GLU A 183 -16.90 -0.76 1.50
CA GLU A 183 -17.68 -0.42 0.31
C GLU A 183 -16.84 0.29 -0.76
N LEU A 184 -16.01 1.26 -0.37
CA LEU A 184 -15.07 1.94 -1.27
C LEU A 184 -14.07 0.97 -1.90
N LEU A 185 -13.49 0.10 -1.10
CA LEU A 185 -12.54 -0.92 -1.59
C LEU A 185 -13.26 -1.93 -2.51
N ALA A 186 -14.50 -2.31 -2.19
CA ALA A 186 -15.30 -3.26 -2.98
C ALA A 186 -15.65 -2.74 -4.37
N GLN A 187 -15.90 -1.43 -4.52
CA GLN A 187 -16.22 -0.80 -5.82
C GLN A 187 -15.14 -1.08 -6.88
N ARG A 188 -13.87 -1.15 -6.47
CA ARG A 188 -12.73 -1.39 -7.35
C ARG A 188 -12.18 -2.82 -7.24
N GLY A 189 -12.38 -3.45 -6.10
CA GLY A 189 -11.81 -4.75 -5.76
C GLY A 189 -12.67 -5.95 -6.14
N LEU A 190 -13.97 -5.79 -6.38
CA LEU A 190 -14.85 -6.89 -6.74
C LEU A 190 -15.00 -7.06 -8.26
N MET A 191 -15.21 -8.30 -8.67
CA MET A 191 -15.58 -8.66 -10.04
C MET A 191 -16.72 -9.69 -10.03
N PRO A 192 -17.67 -9.61 -11.01
CA PRO A 192 -18.70 -10.62 -11.18
C PRO A 192 -18.07 -11.94 -11.66
N VAL A 193 -18.60 -13.04 -11.13
CA VAL A 193 -18.25 -14.41 -11.53
C VAL A 193 -19.52 -15.27 -11.51
N PRO A 194 -19.53 -16.45 -12.14
CA PRO A 194 -20.64 -17.37 -11.98
C PRO A 194 -20.94 -17.65 -10.50
N GLY A 195 -22.19 -17.39 -10.10
CA GLY A 195 -22.64 -17.54 -8.70
C GLY A 195 -22.50 -16.32 -7.82
N GLY A 196 -22.01 -15.18 -8.33
CA GLY A 196 -21.93 -13.92 -7.56
C GLY A 196 -20.70 -13.06 -7.83
N TYR A 197 -19.95 -12.75 -6.80
CA TYR A 197 -18.79 -11.86 -6.85
C TYR A 197 -17.59 -12.47 -6.16
N THR A 198 -16.39 -12.14 -6.64
CA THR A 198 -15.12 -12.46 -5.97
C THR A 198 -14.20 -11.26 -5.97
N TRP A 199 -13.21 -11.25 -5.08
CA TRP A 199 -12.18 -10.21 -5.09
C TRP A 199 -11.22 -10.38 -6.27
N ARG A 200 -10.82 -9.30 -6.92
CA ARG A 200 -9.84 -9.29 -8.01
C ARG A 200 -8.45 -9.69 -7.55
N SER A 201 -8.10 -9.38 -6.29
CA SER A 201 -6.76 -9.63 -5.74
C SER A 201 -6.30 -11.07 -6.00
N ASP A 202 -5.04 -11.23 -6.42
CA ASP A 202 -4.46 -12.55 -6.71
C ASP A 202 -4.36 -13.40 -5.44
N SER A 203 -4.76 -14.65 -5.51
CA SER A 203 -4.69 -15.58 -4.37
C SER A 203 -3.26 -15.77 -3.85
N ARG A 204 -2.24 -15.61 -4.71
CA ARG A 204 -0.82 -15.69 -4.35
C ARG A 204 -0.38 -14.60 -3.37
N LEU A 205 -1.10 -13.50 -3.26
CA LEU A 205 -0.86 -12.46 -2.27
C LEU A 205 -1.03 -12.95 -0.83
N THR A 206 -1.76 -14.04 -0.63
CA THR A 206 -1.98 -14.67 0.68
C THR A 206 -0.94 -15.72 1.04
N LEU A 207 0.02 -15.98 0.16
CA LEU A 207 1.12 -16.89 0.43
C LEU A 207 2.09 -16.31 1.46
N PRO A 208 2.65 -17.12 2.35
CA PRO A 208 3.71 -16.65 3.24
C PRO A 208 4.95 -16.26 2.43
N SER A 209 5.63 -15.20 2.87
CA SER A 209 6.88 -14.77 2.24
C SER A 209 7.99 -15.80 2.49
N ALA A 210 8.57 -16.34 1.42
CA ALA A 210 9.66 -17.30 1.49
C ALA A 210 10.94 -16.69 2.08
N ILE A 211 11.20 -15.43 1.75
CA ILE A 211 12.36 -14.66 2.22
C ILE A 211 11.86 -13.48 3.04
N ARG A 212 12.46 -13.25 4.20
CA ARG A 212 12.22 -12.07 5.03
C ARG A 212 13.54 -11.43 5.42
N PHE A 213 13.54 -10.12 5.54
CA PHE A 213 14.65 -9.40 6.15
C PHE A 213 14.78 -9.77 7.63
N THR A 214 15.99 -9.72 8.16
CA THR A 214 16.20 -9.64 9.61
C THR A 214 15.76 -8.26 10.11
N GLU A 215 15.58 -8.11 11.41
CA GLU A 215 15.28 -6.80 12.01
C GLU A 215 16.38 -5.78 11.70
N GLN A 216 17.66 -6.19 11.80
CA GLN A 216 18.81 -5.36 11.47
C GLN A 216 18.77 -4.88 10.02
N GLN A 217 18.45 -5.76 9.06
CA GLN A 217 18.33 -5.38 7.65
C GLN A 217 17.15 -4.42 7.43
N ALA A 218 16.00 -4.67 8.06
CA ALA A 218 14.84 -3.81 7.96
C ALA A 218 15.13 -2.39 8.50
N MET A 219 15.84 -2.28 9.63
CA MET A 219 16.25 -1.00 10.20
C MET A 219 17.32 -0.29 9.36
N ALA A 220 18.19 -1.03 8.67
CA ALA A 220 19.17 -0.42 7.76
C ALA A 220 18.48 0.38 6.63
N PHE A 221 17.32 -0.08 6.11
CA PHE A 221 16.53 0.70 5.16
C PHE A 221 15.96 1.98 5.80
N VAL A 222 15.45 1.91 7.02
CA VAL A 222 14.93 3.11 7.73
C VAL A 222 16.03 4.15 7.91
N HIS A 223 17.22 3.74 8.35
CA HIS A 223 18.38 4.61 8.52
C HIS A 223 19.01 5.10 7.19
N GLY A 224 18.69 4.41 6.09
CA GLY A 224 19.11 4.79 4.73
C GLY A 224 18.30 5.91 4.10
N ILE A 225 17.14 6.27 4.66
CA ILE A 225 16.28 7.35 4.15
C ILE A 225 17.03 8.69 4.25
N ARG A 226 16.99 9.50 3.17
CA ARG A 226 17.67 10.80 3.09
C ARG A 226 16.72 11.98 2.87
N CYS A 227 15.51 11.74 2.42
CA CYS A 227 14.52 12.79 2.22
C CYS A 227 13.76 13.13 3.51
N PRO A 228 13.13 14.30 3.60
CA PRO A 228 12.14 14.61 4.62
C PRO A 228 11.10 13.49 4.72
N THR A 229 10.79 13.08 5.94
CA THR A 229 9.90 11.94 6.20
C THR A 229 8.94 12.25 7.32
N GLN A 230 7.66 11.96 7.10
CA GLN A 230 6.59 12.02 8.09
C GLN A 230 5.95 10.65 8.24
N LEU A 231 5.89 10.12 9.46
CA LEU A 231 5.13 8.92 9.79
C LEU A 231 3.88 9.31 10.58
N VAL A 232 2.71 8.94 10.06
CA VAL A 232 1.43 9.03 10.78
C VAL A 232 1.07 7.64 11.27
N ILE A 233 0.90 7.46 12.58
CA ILE A 233 0.46 6.20 13.18
C ILE A 233 -0.93 6.33 13.78
N ALA A 234 -1.72 5.28 13.67
CA ALA A 234 -3.03 5.18 14.30
C ALA A 234 -2.90 4.75 15.77
N SER A 235 -3.72 5.31 16.68
CA SER A 235 -3.72 4.95 18.09
C SER A 235 -4.00 3.46 18.35
N ASP A 236 -4.79 2.86 17.46
CA ASP A 236 -5.19 1.45 17.51
C ASP A 236 -4.69 0.66 16.27
N GLY A 237 -3.64 1.18 15.62
CA GLY A 237 -3.05 0.61 14.43
C GLY A 237 -1.95 -0.41 14.69
N MET A 238 -1.31 -0.86 13.63
CA MET A 238 -0.26 -1.90 13.68
C MET A 238 1.01 -1.42 14.39
N LEU A 239 1.32 -0.12 14.32
CA LEU A 239 2.51 0.46 14.94
C LEU A 239 2.25 1.01 16.35
N ALA A 240 1.00 1.04 16.82
CA ALA A 240 0.60 1.67 18.09
C ALA A 240 1.41 1.21 19.29
N LYS A 241 1.76 -0.07 19.36
CA LYS A 241 2.48 -0.71 20.48
C LYS A 241 3.98 -0.94 20.21
N LYS A 242 4.52 -0.43 19.11
CA LYS A 242 5.93 -0.59 18.73
C LYS A 242 6.81 0.53 19.29
N HIS A 243 6.74 0.75 20.62
CA HIS A 243 7.41 1.89 21.28
C HIS A 243 8.91 1.92 21.03
N GLU A 244 9.61 0.79 21.15
CA GLU A 244 11.06 0.69 20.92
C GLU A 244 11.44 1.09 19.50
N LEU A 245 10.72 0.56 18.50
CA LEU A 245 10.90 0.93 17.09
C LEU A 245 10.68 2.44 16.88
N LEU A 246 9.60 2.98 17.39
CA LEU A 246 9.23 4.39 17.20
C LEU A 246 10.21 5.36 17.87
N SER A 247 10.81 4.99 19.01
CA SER A 247 11.76 5.82 19.73
C SER A 247 13.14 5.93 19.03
N CYS A 248 13.44 5.03 18.09
CA CYS A 248 14.71 4.99 17.36
C CYS A 248 14.62 5.67 15.98
N LEU A 249 13.47 6.24 15.61
CA LEU A 249 13.28 6.82 14.28
C LEU A 249 13.97 8.18 14.15
N PRO A 250 14.64 8.45 13.02
CA PRO A 250 15.33 9.72 12.76
C PRO A 250 14.42 10.81 12.19
N PHE A 251 13.09 10.64 12.24
CA PHE A 251 12.10 11.54 11.67
C PHE A 251 10.83 11.62 12.55
N ASP A 252 9.98 12.62 12.26
CA ASP A 252 8.80 12.92 13.05
C ASP A 252 7.70 11.85 12.93
N VAL A 253 7.06 11.58 14.06
CA VAL A 253 5.93 10.65 14.18
C VAL A 253 4.71 11.39 14.72
N ALA A 254 3.67 11.49 13.91
CA ALA A 254 2.36 11.98 14.34
C ALA A 254 1.47 10.80 14.77
N ARG A 255 0.91 10.88 15.98
CA ARG A 255 -0.06 9.89 16.46
C ARG A 255 -1.46 10.46 16.37
N LEU A 256 -2.33 9.81 15.61
CA LEU A 256 -3.71 10.17 15.42
C LEU A 256 -4.67 9.11 15.97
N ARG A 257 -5.85 9.51 16.36
CA ARG A 257 -6.91 8.60 16.79
C ARG A 257 -7.41 7.77 15.58
N GLY A 258 -7.64 6.49 15.76
CA GLY A 258 -8.22 5.61 14.75
C GLY A 258 -7.54 4.25 14.67
N GLY A 259 -8.05 3.41 13.78
CA GLY A 259 -7.52 2.09 13.44
C GLY A 259 -6.49 2.15 12.30
N HIS A 260 -6.04 0.97 11.88
CA HIS A 260 -5.04 0.81 10.81
C HIS A 260 -5.38 1.54 9.50
N HIS A 261 -6.66 1.71 9.18
CA HIS A 261 -7.16 2.39 7.96
C HIS A 261 -7.71 3.79 8.26
N LEU A 262 -7.19 4.49 9.28
CA LEU A 262 -7.69 5.81 9.73
C LEU A 262 -7.86 6.84 8.58
N HIS A 263 -7.07 6.74 7.53
CA HIS A 263 -7.13 7.62 6.34
C HIS A 263 -8.31 7.29 5.40
N LEU A 264 -8.99 6.16 5.62
CA LEU A 264 -10.05 5.63 4.78
C LEU A 264 -11.34 5.35 5.54
N ASP A 265 -11.27 4.97 6.83
CA ASP A 265 -12.40 4.48 7.61
C ASP A 265 -13.53 5.51 7.72
N ASP A 266 -13.19 6.78 7.90
CA ASP A 266 -14.14 7.87 7.97
C ASP A 266 -13.54 9.21 7.47
N GLU A 267 -14.41 10.20 7.35
CA GLU A 267 -14.03 11.53 6.83
C GLU A 267 -13.17 12.33 7.84
N GLU A 268 -13.39 12.16 9.14
CA GLU A 268 -12.63 12.84 10.19
C GLU A 268 -11.19 12.36 10.23
N GLY A 269 -10.99 11.04 10.17
CA GLY A 269 -9.67 10.42 10.09
C GLY A 269 -8.93 10.86 8.83
N ALA A 270 -9.60 10.82 7.66
CA ALA A 270 -9.00 11.27 6.40
C ALA A 270 -8.54 12.74 6.47
N ARG A 271 -9.36 13.66 7.01
CA ARG A 271 -9.00 15.07 7.20
C ARG A 271 -7.85 15.27 8.17
N SER A 272 -7.83 14.51 9.26
CA SER A 272 -6.76 14.56 10.27
C SER A 272 -5.42 14.13 9.66
N VAL A 273 -5.42 13.05 8.88
CA VAL A 273 -4.23 12.59 8.13
C VAL A 273 -3.82 13.62 7.10
N ALA A 274 -4.77 14.16 6.31
CA ALA A 274 -4.49 15.20 5.31
C ALA A 274 -3.86 16.44 5.95
N HIS A 275 -4.35 16.89 7.09
CA HIS A 275 -3.77 18.03 7.80
C HIS A 275 -2.29 17.81 8.16
N CYS A 276 -1.94 16.62 8.66
CA CYS A 276 -0.54 16.27 8.94
C CYS A 276 0.30 16.28 7.66
N ILE A 277 -0.20 15.67 6.59
CA ILE A 277 0.53 15.55 5.31
C ILE A 277 0.68 16.92 4.63
N ASN A 278 -0.37 17.74 4.58
CA ASN A 278 -0.29 19.08 3.99
C ASN A 278 0.72 19.97 4.73
N ARG A 279 0.72 19.93 6.07
CA ARG A 279 1.73 20.65 6.87
C ARG A 279 3.14 20.17 6.57
N PHE A 280 3.34 18.86 6.44
CA PHE A 280 4.62 18.26 6.12
C PHE A 280 5.13 18.74 4.75
N PHE A 281 4.32 18.69 3.71
CA PHE A 281 4.69 19.16 2.37
C PHE A 281 4.88 20.67 2.28
N ALA A 282 4.20 21.46 3.11
CA ALA A 282 4.36 22.91 3.13
C ALA A 282 5.61 23.39 3.90
N ALA A 283 6.18 22.56 4.77
CA ALA A 283 7.32 22.90 5.62
C ALA A 283 8.69 22.47 5.01
N SER A 284 8.69 21.79 3.87
CA SER A 284 9.86 21.10 3.31
C SER A 284 10.40 21.75 2.04
#